data_c3c7796e9645cad0f802764968552b92
#
_entry.id   c3c7796e9645cad0f802764968552b92
#
_cell.length_a   1.000
_cell.length_b   1.000
_cell.length_c   1.000
_cell.angle_alpha   90.00
_cell.angle_beta   90.00
_cell.angle_gamma   90.00
#
_symmetry.space_group_name_H-M   'P 1'
#
loop_
_entity.id
_entity.type
_entity.pdbx_description
1 polymer ?
#
loop_
_entity_poly.entity_id
_entity_poly.type
_entity_poly.pdbx_seq_one_letter_code
_entity_poly.pdbx_strand_id
1 'polypeptide(L)'
;NTNDLQDTLLLGGEEWAGGHANPEIGVVLVAIAPGAGQSIEMQTKIPHELAHVMLYRSLGDTYATQPLWLLEGIASTMELYPNPDYARALEIASNDDSLLAFEDLCASFPADAGSAYLAYAQSQSFVSYIRDSFGSAGLTRLTNSYSEGFGCELGATSALGTPLSQLDARWRENVLGQNMAGVATRNLLPFLLLLALVLMVPIWGAIDMLRQRRKNGNNSK
;
A
#
# COMPACT_ATOMS: atom_id res chain seq x y z
N ASN A 1 -23.54 15.51 9.48
CA ASN A 1 -22.30 14.95 10.04
C ASN A 1 -22.14 13.51 9.56
N THR A 2 -21.05 12.83 9.92
CA THR A 2 -20.77 11.45 9.46
C THR A 2 -21.86 10.46 9.91
N ASN A 3 -22.43 10.64 11.10
CA ASN A 3 -23.55 9.81 11.58
C ASN A 3 -24.82 10.01 10.73
N ASP A 4 -25.11 11.23 10.31
CA ASP A 4 -26.26 11.51 9.42
C ASP A 4 -26.05 10.87 8.04
N LEU A 5 -24.81 10.80 7.57
CA LEU A 5 -24.46 10.10 6.33
C LEU A 5 -24.71 8.60 6.47
N GLN A 6 -24.25 7.99 7.56
CA GLN A 6 -24.46 6.57 7.84
C GLN A 6 -25.93 6.19 7.98
N ASP A 7 -26.73 7.03 8.67
CA ASP A 7 -28.17 6.85 8.79
C ASP A 7 -28.89 6.93 7.43
N THR A 8 -28.30 7.64 6.45
CA THR A 8 -28.83 7.77 5.10
C THR A 8 -28.42 6.61 4.19
N LEU A 9 -27.30 5.95 4.49
CA LEU A 9 -26.81 4.79 3.76
C LEU A 9 -27.52 3.53 4.24
N LEU A 10 -28.53 3.07 3.50
CA LEU A 10 -29.34 1.88 3.80
C LEU A 10 -28.54 0.56 3.88
N LEU A 11 -27.25 0.56 3.54
CA LEU A 11 -26.37 -0.62 3.44
C LEU A 11 -25.11 -0.55 4.34
N GLY A 12 -25.05 0.39 5.30
CA GLY A 12 -23.90 0.52 6.22
C GLY A 12 -22.64 0.97 5.51
N GLY A 13 -22.28 2.24 5.62
CA GLY A 13 -20.96 2.74 5.25
C GLY A 13 -19.96 2.53 6.39
N GLU A 14 -18.67 2.58 6.09
CA GLU A 14 -17.63 2.57 7.11
C GLU A 14 -17.75 3.83 7.99
N GLU A 15 -17.61 3.66 9.31
CA GLU A 15 -17.82 4.75 10.30
C GLU A 15 -16.93 5.98 10.07
N TRP A 16 -15.80 5.80 9.41
CA TRP A 16 -14.82 6.83 9.10
C TRP A 16 -14.99 7.46 7.71
N ALA A 17 -15.85 6.91 6.85
CA ALA A 17 -16.07 7.42 5.50
C ALA A 17 -16.73 8.81 5.54
N GLY A 18 -16.08 9.77 4.91
CA GLY A 18 -16.58 11.15 4.82
C GLY A 18 -17.50 11.41 3.63
N GLY A 19 -17.64 10.44 2.73
CA GLY A 19 -18.46 10.47 1.53
C GLY A 19 -18.85 9.08 1.07
N HIS A 20 -19.75 9.02 0.13
CA HIS A 20 -20.16 7.80 -0.54
C HIS A 20 -20.71 8.12 -1.93
N ALA A 21 -20.21 7.42 -2.93
CA ALA A 21 -20.78 7.44 -4.27
C ALA A 21 -21.62 6.18 -4.50
N ASN A 22 -22.81 6.36 -5.07
CA ASN A 22 -23.49 5.28 -5.76
C ASN A 22 -23.30 5.52 -7.28
N PRO A 23 -22.28 4.92 -7.88
CA PRO A 23 -21.89 5.24 -9.24
C PRO A 23 -22.90 4.75 -10.29
N GLU A 24 -23.69 3.71 -10.00
CA GLU A 24 -24.70 3.17 -10.92
C GLU A 24 -25.79 4.20 -11.21
N ILE A 25 -26.30 4.86 -10.18
CA ILE A 25 -27.33 5.89 -10.32
C ILE A 25 -26.77 7.31 -10.39
N GLY A 26 -25.43 7.46 -10.26
CA GLY A 26 -24.74 8.74 -10.34
C GLY A 26 -25.02 9.69 -9.17
N VAL A 27 -25.28 9.13 -7.99
CA VAL A 27 -25.53 9.91 -6.76
C VAL A 27 -24.29 9.93 -5.89
N VAL A 28 -23.98 11.11 -5.38
CA VAL A 28 -22.87 11.34 -4.44
C VAL A 28 -23.44 11.93 -3.15
N LEU A 29 -23.05 11.37 -2.02
CA LEU A 29 -23.39 11.85 -0.68
C LEU A 29 -22.09 12.17 0.05
N VAL A 30 -21.97 13.38 0.59
CA VAL A 30 -20.80 13.79 1.36
C VAL A 30 -21.20 14.42 2.68
N ALA A 31 -20.55 14.03 3.76
CA ALA A 31 -20.68 14.68 5.05
C ALA A 31 -19.70 15.86 5.13
N ILE A 32 -20.24 17.08 5.23
CA ILE A 32 -19.45 18.30 5.31
C ILE A 32 -19.79 19.01 6.62
N ALA A 33 -18.78 19.23 7.46
CA ALA A 33 -18.97 19.96 8.71
C ALA A 33 -19.10 21.47 8.43
N PRO A 34 -20.08 22.15 9.04
CA PRO A 34 -20.15 23.60 8.94
C PRO A 34 -18.98 24.26 9.68
N GLY A 35 -18.36 25.27 9.09
CA GLY A 35 -17.26 25.98 9.73
C GLY A 35 -16.17 26.46 8.77
N ALA A 36 -15.05 26.89 9.30
CA ALA A 36 -13.96 27.46 8.53
C ALA A 36 -13.31 26.46 7.53
N GLY A 37 -13.37 25.17 7.83
CA GLY A 37 -12.84 24.10 6.97
C GLY A 37 -13.81 23.63 5.87
N GLN A 38 -15.06 24.07 5.88
CA GLN A 38 -16.11 23.59 4.97
C GLN A 38 -15.72 23.63 3.49
N SER A 39 -15.11 24.72 3.06
CA SER A 39 -14.68 24.87 1.65
C SER A 39 -13.59 23.86 1.25
N ILE A 40 -12.68 23.56 2.16
CA ILE A 40 -11.61 22.58 1.93
C ILE A 40 -12.23 21.17 1.86
N GLU A 41 -13.09 20.81 2.81
CA GLU A 41 -13.79 19.52 2.79
C GLU A 41 -14.59 19.32 1.50
N MET A 42 -15.28 20.35 1.01
CA MET A 42 -16.00 20.29 -0.26
C MET A 42 -15.04 20.03 -1.44
N GLN A 43 -13.90 20.71 -1.46
CA GLN A 43 -12.92 20.59 -2.53
C GLN A 43 -12.11 19.29 -2.48
N THR A 44 -12.12 18.58 -1.37
CA THR A 44 -11.55 17.26 -1.22
C THR A 44 -12.59 16.19 -1.53
N LYS A 45 -13.66 16.13 -0.76
CA LYS A 45 -14.62 15.02 -0.80
C LYS A 45 -15.47 14.97 -2.07
N ILE A 46 -15.95 16.11 -2.58
CA ILE A 46 -16.82 16.10 -3.75
C ILE A 46 -16.09 15.61 -5.02
N PRO A 47 -14.89 16.10 -5.37
CA PRO A 47 -14.17 15.57 -6.52
C PRO A 47 -13.79 14.09 -6.36
N HIS A 48 -13.46 13.64 -5.15
CA HIS A 48 -13.19 12.25 -4.84
C HIS A 48 -14.38 11.35 -5.21
N GLU A 49 -15.54 11.63 -4.66
CA GLU A 49 -16.76 10.85 -4.92
C GLU A 49 -17.22 10.94 -6.39
N LEU A 50 -17.07 12.11 -7.01
CA LEU A 50 -17.37 12.26 -8.44
C LEU A 50 -16.43 11.44 -9.31
N ALA A 51 -15.19 11.24 -8.90
CA ALA A 51 -14.24 10.37 -9.62
C ALA A 51 -14.74 8.92 -9.68
N HIS A 52 -15.33 8.38 -8.61
CA HIS A 52 -15.95 7.06 -8.63
C HIS A 52 -17.10 6.96 -9.65
N VAL A 53 -17.95 7.98 -9.74
CA VAL A 53 -19.03 8.04 -10.75
C VAL A 53 -18.46 8.08 -12.17
N MET A 54 -17.40 8.87 -12.38
CA MET A 54 -16.74 8.97 -13.70
C MET A 54 -16.04 7.66 -14.08
N LEU A 55 -15.34 7.04 -13.14
CA LEU A 55 -14.70 5.73 -13.35
C LEU A 55 -15.72 4.66 -13.70
N TYR A 56 -16.83 4.58 -12.97
CA TYR A 56 -17.91 3.64 -13.27
C TYR A 56 -18.48 3.87 -14.68
N ARG A 57 -18.74 5.11 -15.06
CA ARG A 57 -19.23 5.43 -16.40
C ARG A 57 -18.26 5.07 -17.53
N SER A 58 -16.96 5.11 -17.21
CA SER A 58 -15.91 4.72 -18.17
C SER A 58 -15.70 3.21 -18.26
N LEU A 59 -15.83 2.50 -17.14
CA LEU A 59 -15.53 1.08 -17.01
C LEU A 59 -16.76 0.18 -17.08
N GLY A 60 -17.95 0.72 -16.81
CA GLY A 60 -19.20 -0.04 -16.77
C GLY A 60 -19.15 -1.19 -15.77
N ASP A 61 -19.61 -2.35 -16.19
CA ASP A 61 -19.67 -3.56 -15.36
C ASP A 61 -18.29 -4.02 -14.84
N THR A 62 -17.21 -3.59 -15.50
CA THR A 62 -15.84 -3.94 -15.09
C THR A 62 -15.28 -3.03 -13.98
N TYR A 63 -16.05 -2.04 -13.52
CA TYR A 63 -15.67 -1.22 -12.37
C TYR A 63 -15.43 -2.07 -11.11
N ALA A 64 -16.30 -3.04 -10.85
CA ALA A 64 -16.21 -3.93 -9.70
C ALA A 64 -15.02 -4.91 -9.76
N THR A 65 -14.39 -5.07 -10.92
CA THR A 65 -13.19 -5.93 -11.06
C THR A 65 -11.89 -5.17 -10.81
N GLN A 66 -11.95 -3.85 -10.69
CA GLN A 66 -10.76 -3.05 -10.44
C GLN A 66 -10.25 -3.25 -9.01
N PRO A 67 -8.93 -3.30 -8.80
CA PRO A 67 -8.37 -3.26 -7.46
C PRO A 67 -8.80 -2.01 -6.69
N LEU A 68 -9.14 -2.19 -5.40
CA LEU A 68 -9.63 -1.08 -4.58
C LEU A 68 -8.58 0.03 -4.45
N TRP A 69 -7.29 -0.34 -4.25
CA TRP A 69 -6.21 0.65 -4.19
C TRP A 69 -6.13 1.54 -5.46
N LEU A 70 -6.48 0.98 -6.64
CA LEU A 70 -6.45 1.73 -7.89
C LEU A 70 -7.62 2.70 -7.98
N LEU A 71 -8.83 2.24 -7.64
CA LEU A 71 -10.03 3.10 -7.62
C LEU A 71 -9.86 4.26 -6.63
N GLU A 72 -9.50 3.96 -5.39
CA GLU A 72 -9.33 4.95 -4.33
C GLU A 72 -8.13 5.87 -4.60
N GLY A 73 -7.05 5.31 -5.13
CA GLY A 73 -5.89 6.10 -5.51
C GLY A 73 -6.19 7.08 -6.63
N ILE A 74 -6.93 6.68 -7.68
CA ILE A 74 -7.36 7.60 -8.75
C ILE A 74 -8.30 8.66 -8.17
N ALA A 75 -9.29 8.27 -7.37
CA ALA A 75 -10.23 9.20 -6.76
C ALA A 75 -9.51 10.24 -5.89
N SER A 76 -8.57 9.83 -5.05
CA SER A 76 -7.76 10.73 -4.22
C SER A 76 -6.85 11.65 -5.04
N THR A 77 -6.40 11.25 -6.23
CA THR A 77 -5.63 12.17 -7.12
C THR A 77 -6.51 13.24 -7.77
N MET A 78 -7.83 13.10 -7.76
CA MET A 78 -8.78 14.10 -8.28
C MET A 78 -9.18 15.15 -7.24
N GLU A 79 -8.83 14.96 -5.98
CA GLU A 79 -9.04 15.93 -4.92
C GLU A 79 -8.32 17.26 -5.26
N LEU A 80 -9.02 18.39 -5.14
CA LEU A 80 -8.42 19.71 -5.41
C LEU A 80 -7.46 20.15 -4.31
N TYR A 81 -7.65 19.60 -3.11
CA TYR A 81 -6.74 19.76 -1.98
C TYR A 81 -6.29 18.38 -1.50
N PRO A 82 -5.08 17.94 -1.89
CA PRO A 82 -4.50 16.71 -1.36
C PRO A 82 -4.40 16.79 0.16
N ASN A 83 -4.75 15.70 0.83
CA ASN A 83 -4.67 15.66 2.28
C ASN A 83 -3.21 15.81 2.75
N PRO A 84 -2.86 16.91 3.47
CA PRO A 84 -1.47 17.18 3.87
C PRO A 84 -0.91 16.15 4.85
N ASP A 85 -1.79 15.45 5.58
CA ASP A 85 -1.39 14.45 6.56
C ASP A 85 -1.01 13.11 5.91
N TYR A 86 -1.34 12.88 4.64
CA TYR A 86 -0.94 11.65 3.91
C TYR A 86 0.58 11.50 3.83
N ALA A 87 1.29 12.57 3.54
CA ALA A 87 2.76 12.54 3.51
C ALA A 87 3.36 12.13 4.86
N ARG A 88 2.79 12.65 5.96
CA ARG A 88 3.21 12.30 7.31
C ARG A 88 2.87 10.85 7.68
N ALA A 89 1.67 10.37 7.31
CA ALA A 89 1.28 8.99 7.54
C ALA A 89 2.24 8.01 6.83
N LEU A 90 2.57 8.30 5.58
CA LEU A 90 3.53 7.52 4.79
C LEU A 90 4.94 7.53 5.40
N GLU A 91 5.41 8.69 5.85
CA GLU A 91 6.72 8.81 6.51
C GLU A 91 6.79 7.96 7.78
N ILE A 92 5.79 8.05 8.65
CA ILE A 92 5.70 7.25 9.89
C ILE A 92 5.68 5.76 9.53
N ALA A 93 4.77 5.33 8.65
CA ALA A 93 4.63 3.92 8.28
C ALA A 93 5.88 3.36 7.59
N SER A 94 6.58 4.20 6.81
CA SER A 94 7.85 3.83 6.20
C SER A 94 8.95 3.60 7.23
N ASN A 95 9.03 4.44 8.26
CA ASN A 95 10.02 4.33 9.32
C ASN A 95 9.74 3.14 10.27
N ASP A 96 8.47 2.86 10.54
CA ASP A 96 8.03 1.82 11.46
C ASP A 96 7.86 0.44 10.77
N ASP A 97 8.14 0.35 9.47
CA ASP A 97 7.97 -0.86 8.65
C ASP A 97 6.53 -1.40 8.68
N SER A 98 5.55 -0.48 8.73
CA SER A 98 4.12 -0.77 8.85
C SER A 98 3.32 -0.46 7.59
N LEU A 99 4.02 -0.25 6.44
CA LEU A 99 3.36 -0.09 5.16
C LEU A 99 2.63 -1.37 4.75
N LEU A 100 1.40 -1.20 4.27
CA LEU A 100 0.56 -2.30 3.79
C LEU A 100 1.08 -2.80 2.43
N ALA A 101 0.95 -4.10 2.16
CA ALA A 101 1.23 -4.64 0.84
C ALA A 101 0.08 -4.31 -0.12
N PHE A 102 0.39 -3.88 -1.35
CA PHE A 102 -0.68 -3.55 -2.31
C PHE A 102 -1.51 -4.75 -2.72
N GLU A 103 -0.99 -5.96 -2.62
CA GLU A 103 -1.75 -7.19 -2.83
C GLU A 103 -2.93 -7.31 -1.85
N ASP A 104 -2.73 -6.93 -0.59
CA ASP A 104 -3.77 -6.95 0.44
C ASP A 104 -4.83 -5.85 0.23
N LEU A 105 -4.46 -4.76 -0.46
CA LEU A 105 -5.34 -3.64 -0.78
C LEU A 105 -6.13 -3.82 -2.08
N CYS A 106 -6.06 -5.00 -2.70
CA CYS A 106 -6.77 -5.26 -3.96
C CYS A 106 -8.27 -5.42 -3.78
N ALA A 107 -8.69 -6.15 -2.75
CA ALA A 107 -10.10 -6.49 -2.52
C ALA A 107 -10.78 -5.57 -1.49
N SER A 108 -10.07 -5.17 -0.45
CA SER A 108 -10.62 -4.37 0.64
C SER A 108 -9.52 -3.59 1.36
N PHE A 109 -9.90 -2.49 1.99
CA PHE A 109 -9.06 -1.79 2.95
C PHE A 109 -9.27 -2.36 4.36
N PRO A 110 -8.30 -2.17 5.28
CA PRO A 110 -8.47 -2.53 6.68
C PRO A 110 -9.68 -1.83 7.31
N ALA A 111 -10.36 -2.53 8.24
CA ALA A 111 -11.55 -1.98 8.90
C ALA A 111 -11.23 -0.92 9.97
N ASP A 112 -10.02 -0.94 10.54
CA ASP A 112 -9.65 0.10 11.50
C ASP A 112 -9.31 1.42 10.80
N ALA A 113 -9.76 2.54 11.36
CA ALA A 113 -9.64 3.86 10.76
C ALA A 113 -8.18 4.29 10.48
N GLY A 114 -7.22 3.88 11.31
CA GLY A 114 -5.81 4.25 11.15
C GLY A 114 -5.18 3.55 9.95
N SER A 115 -5.36 2.24 9.85
CA SER A 115 -4.84 1.46 8.72
C SER A 115 -5.59 1.76 7.41
N ALA A 116 -6.91 2.03 7.49
CA ALA A 116 -7.66 2.50 6.32
C ALA A 116 -7.13 3.85 5.81
N TYR A 117 -6.89 4.79 6.71
CA TYR A 117 -6.31 6.09 6.36
C TYR A 117 -4.93 5.92 5.68
N LEU A 118 -4.09 5.01 6.18
CA LEU A 118 -2.83 4.69 5.56
C LEU A 118 -3.02 4.06 4.17
N ALA A 119 -4.01 3.18 4.00
CA ALA A 119 -4.33 2.59 2.69
C ALA A 119 -4.70 3.65 1.64
N TYR A 120 -5.50 4.67 2.02
CA TYR A 120 -5.79 5.81 1.15
C TYR A 120 -4.53 6.60 0.80
N ALA A 121 -3.69 6.92 1.79
CA ALA A 121 -2.43 7.63 1.58
C ALA A 121 -1.48 6.87 0.64
N GLN A 122 -1.34 5.55 0.84
CA GLN A 122 -0.55 4.69 -0.02
C GLN A 122 -1.12 4.63 -1.44
N SER A 123 -2.41 4.45 -1.59
CA SER A 123 -3.10 4.36 -2.88
C SER A 123 -2.93 5.62 -3.71
N GLN A 124 -3.13 6.80 -3.12
CA GLN A 124 -2.91 8.08 -3.78
C GLN A 124 -1.45 8.25 -4.24
N SER A 125 -0.51 7.99 -3.35
CA SER A 125 0.92 8.12 -3.64
C SER A 125 1.38 7.13 -4.71
N PHE A 126 0.91 5.90 -4.66
CA PHE A 126 1.27 4.85 -5.62
C PHE A 126 0.68 5.09 -7.00
N VAL A 127 -0.60 5.52 -7.10
CA VAL A 127 -1.21 5.91 -8.37
C VAL A 127 -0.48 7.10 -8.99
N SER A 128 -0.08 8.09 -8.18
CA SER A 128 0.74 9.21 -8.63
C SER A 128 2.09 8.73 -9.17
N TYR A 129 2.76 7.83 -8.46
CA TYR A 129 4.01 7.21 -8.91
C TYR A 129 3.86 6.45 -10.25
N ILE A 130 2.77 5.67 -10.41
CA ILE A 130 2.48 4.96 -11.67
C ILE A 130 2.26 5.97 -12.80
N ARG A 131 1.47 7.02 -12.55
CA ARG A 131 1.24 8.07 -13.54
C ARG A 131 2.53 8.77 -13.95
N ASP A 132 3.40 9.08 -12.99
CA ASP A 132 4.65 9.78 -13.26
C ASP A 132 5.68 8.89 -13.98
N SER A 133 5.65 7.57 -13.70
CA SER A 133 6.57 6.59 -14.30
C SER A 133 6.12 6.08 -15.68
N PHE A 134 4.80 5.92 -15.90
CA PHE A 134 4.24 5.28 -17.10
C PHE A 134 3.27 6.18 -17.88
N GLY A 135 3.05 7.40 -17.42
CA GLY A 135 2.10 8.36 -17.99
C GLY A 135 0.64 7.97 -17.74
N SER A 136 -0.29 8.85 -18.14
CA SER A 136 -1.73 8.56 -18.09
C SER A 136 -2.11 7.32 -18.92
N ALA A 137 -1.41 7.07 -20.03
CA ALA A 137 -1.59 5.87 -20.83
C ALA A 137 -1.25 4.59 -20.06
N GLY A 138 -0.31 4.65 -19.10
CA GLY A 138 0.00 3.54 -18.20
C GLY A 138 -1.18 3.21 -17.28
N LEU A 139 -1.82 4.21 -16.69
CA LEU A 139 -3.03 4.01 -15.88
C LEU A 139 -4.18 3.43 -16.72
N THR A 140 -4.38 3.93 -17.95
CA THR A 140 -5.40 3.39 -18.85
C THR A 140 -5.14 1.93 -19.21
N ARG A 141 -3.89 1.54 -19.49
CA ARG A 141 -3.57 0.12 -19.74
C ARG A 141 -3.83 -0.73 -18.50
N LEU A 142 -3.54 -0.21 -17.33
CA LEU A 142 -3.74 -0.90 -16.06
C LEU A 142 -5.23 -1.17 -15.79
N THR A 143 -6.09 -0.15 -15.93
CA THR A 143 -7.54 -0.33 -15.79
C THR A 143 -8.11 -1.29 -16.85
N ASN A 144 -7.64 -1.23 -18.09
CA ASN A 144 -8.07 -2.16 -19.14
C ASN A 144 -7.68 -3.61 -18.82
N SER A 145 -6.46 -3.83 -18.34
CA SER A 145 -5.99 -5.16 -17.96
C SER A 145 -6.86 -5.78 -16.85
N TYR A 146 -7.22 -5.01 -15.82
CA TYR A 146 -8.16 -5.49 -14.81
C TYR A 146 -9.57 -5.69 -15.33
N SER A 147 -10.01 -4.87 -16.30
CA SER A 147 -11.29 -5.06 -16.99
C SER A 147 -11.33 -6.34 -17.83
N GLU A 148 -10.19 -6.82 -18.32
CA GLU A 148 -10.04 -8.10 -19.01
C GLU A 148 -10.04 -9.30 -18.05
N GLY A 149 -10.14 -9.07 -16.74
CA GLY A 149 -10.25 -10.11 -15.72
C GLY A 149 -8.90 -10.60 -15.16
N PHE A 150 -7.81 -9.91 -15.44
CA PHE A 150 -6.54 -10.24 -14.79
C PHE A 150 -6.61 -9.97 -13.29
N GLY A 151 -6.07 -10.87 -12.48
CA GLY A 151 -5.89 -10.66 -11.04
C GLY A 151 -4.88 -9.55 -10.75
N CYS A 152 -4.86 -9.10 -9.52
CA CYS A 152 -4.15 -7.91 -9.06
C CYS A 152 -2.66 -7.86 -9.47
N GLU A 153 -1.92 -8.93 -9.23
CA GLU A 153 -0.50 -9.06 -9.60
C GLU A 153 -0.29 -9.18 -11.12
N LEU A 154 -1.09 -10.03 -11.75
CA LEU A 154 -0.98 -10.29 -13.19
C LEU A 154 -1.44 -9.10 -14.04
N GLY A 155 -2.43 -8.35 -13.58
CA GLY A 155 -2.91 -7.15 -14.29
C GLY A 155 -1.83 -6.08 -14.40
N ALA A 156 -1.07 -5.86 -13.34
CA ALA A 156 0.08 -4.96 -13.36
C ALA A 156 1.17 -5.46 -14.33
N THR A 157 1.47 -6.76 -14.32
CA THR A 157 2.45 -7.36 -15.23
C THR A 157 2.01 -7.22 -16.69
N SER A 158 0.73 -7.50 -17.00
CA SER A 158 0.18 -7.39 -18.36
C SER A 158 0.20 -5.96 -18.88
N ALA A 159 -0.19 -4.99 -18.05
CA ALA A 159 -0.33 -3.59 -18.43
C ALA A 159 1.00 -2.83 -18.51
N LEU A 160 1.90 -3.08 -17.57
CA LEU A 160 3.10 -2.28 -17.32
C LEU A 160 4.41 -3.06 -17.51
N GLY A 161 4.34 -4.37 -17.78
CA GLY A 161 5.51 -5.24 -17.91
C GLY A 161 6.26 -5.47 -16.58
N THR A 162 5.63 -5.13 -15.45
CA THR A 162 6.24 -5.20 -14.13
C THR A 162 5.21 -5.71 -13.12
N PRO A 163 5.51 -6.76 -12.34
CA PRO A 163 4.64 -7.25 -11.27
C PRO A 163 4.29 -6.17 -10.25
N LEU A 164 3.09 -6.26 -9.64
CA LEU A 164 2.64 -5.31 -8.62
C LEU A 164 3.61 -5.25 -7.43
N SER A 165 4.05 -6.39 -6.95
CA SER A 165 5.05 -6.51 -5.88
C SER A 165 6.37 -5.78 -6.19
N GLN A 166 6.82 -5.82 -7.45
CA GLN A 166 8.02 -5.10 -7.87
C GLN A 166 7.76 -3.59 -8.04
N LEU A 167 6.56 -3.21 -8.47
CA LEU A 167 6.15 -1.79 -8.51
C LEU A 167 6.07 -1.20 -7.11
N ASP A 168 5.52 -1.93 -6.15
CA ASP A 168 5.49 -1.57 -4.73
C ASP A 168 6.91 -1.35 -4.18
N ALA A 169 7.81 -2.31 -4.41
CA ALA A 169 9.20 -2.18 -3.97
C ALA A 169 9.89 -0.93 -4.56
N ARG A 170 9.70 -0.67 -5.85
CA ARG A 170 10.26 0.52 -6.52
C ARG A 170 9.63 1.82 -6.01
N TRP A 171 8.34 1.84 -5.73
CA TRP A 171 7.67 2.99 -5.15
C TRP A 171 8.21 3.29 -3.74
N ARG A 172 8.36 2.27 -2.89
CA ARG A 172 8.96 2.42 -1.56
C ARG A 172 10.38 2.99 -1.63
N GLU A 173 11.18 2.52 -2.57
CA GLU A 173 12.54 3.02 -2.77
C GLU A 173 12.55 4.45 -3.33
N ASN A 174 11.82 4.72 -4.41
CA ASN A 174 11.93 5.97 -5.16
C ASN A 174 11.14 7.12 -4.54
N VAL A 175 10.01 6.85 -3.88
CA VAL A 175 9.11 7.86 -3.32
C VAL A 175 9.32 8.02 -1.82
N LEU A 176 9.46 6.91 -1.09
CA LEU A 176 9.61 6.94 0.37
C LEU A 176 11.06 6.89 0.84
N GLY A 177 12.01 6.71 -0.08
CA GLY A 177 13.43 6.64 0.27
C GLY A 177 13.82 5.39 1.08
N GLN A 178 12.98 4.35 1.08
CA GLN A 178 13.29 3.11 1.81
C GLN A 178 14.51 2.42 1.18
N ASN A 179 15.55 2.24 1.98
CA ASN A 179 16.69 1.40 1.58
C ASN A 179 16.33 -0.08 1.76
N MET A 180 15.82 -0.71 0.70
CA MET A 180 15.40 -2.11 0.70
C MET A 180 16.53 -3.06 1.16
N ALA A 181 17.78 -2.73 0.87
CA ALA A 181 18.93 -3.50 1.37
C ALA A 181 19.08 -3.38 2.89
N GLY A 182 18.83 -2.20 3.45
CA GLY A 182 18.82 -1.97 4.91
C GLY A 182 17.68 -2.69 5.61
N VAL A 183 16.48 -2.69 5.03
CA VAL A 183 15.31 -3.43 5.55
C VAL A 183 15.58 -4.94 5.52
N ALA A 184 16.07 -5.47 4.40
CA ALA A 184 16.41 -6.89 4.27
C ALA A 184 17.49 -7.32 5.27
N THR A 185 18.53 -6.51 5.47
CA THR A 185 19.60 -6.82 6.44
C THR A 185 19.08 -6.79 7.87
N ARG A 186 18.22 -5.83 8.22
CA ARG A 186 17.60 -5.75 9.55
C ARG A 186 16.73 -6.98 9.85
N ASN A 187 15.95 -7.42 8.88
CA ASN A 187 15.07 -8.59 9.01
C ASN A 187 15.86 -9.91 9.04
N LEU A 188 17.00 -10.02 8.36
CA LEU A 188 17.87 -11.19 8.37
C LEU A 188 18.78 -11.25 9.61
N LEU A 189 19.09 -10.14 10.24
CA LEU A 189 20.03 -10.04 11.35
C LEU A 189 19.75 -11.04 12.50
N PRO A 190 18.50 -11.21 13.01
CA PRO A 190 18.23 -12.17 14.08
C PRO A 190 18.50 -13.62 13.65
N PHE A 191 18.20 -13.96 12.39
CA PHE A 191 18.48 -15.31 11.86
C PHE A 191 19.98 -15.54 11.66
N LEU A 192 20.74 -14.54 11.22
CA LEU A 192 22.18 -14.61 11.09
C LEU A 192 22.86 -14.75 12.45
N LEU A 193 22.37 -14.03 13.48
CA LEU A 193 22.86 -14.18 14.85
C LEU A 193 22.57 -15.58 15.39
N LEU A 194 21.39 -16.10 15.17
CA LEU A 194 21.02 -17.46 15.58
C LEU A 194 21.88 -18.51 14.89
N LEU A 195 22.09 -18.37 13.58
CA LEU A 195 22.99 -19.24 12.83
C LEU A 195 24.42 -19.19 13.34
N ALA A 196 24.95 -17.99 13.62
CA ALA A 196 26.28 -17.80 14.19
C ALA A 196 26.40 -18.50 15.54
N LEU A 197 25.37 -18.43 16.39
CA LEU A 197 25.32 -19.06 17.72
C LEU A 197 25.32 -20.60 17.60
N VAL A 198 24.53 -21.14 16.68
CA VAL A 198 24.49 -22.59 16.38
C VAL A 198 25.85 -23.10 15.88
N LEU A 199 26.53 -22.34 15.01
CA LEU A 199 27.81 -22.74 14.45
C LEU A 199 28.98 -22.57 15.45
N MET A 200 28.84 -21.71 16.47
CA MET A 200 29.90 -21.44 17.43
C MET A 200 30.27 -22.69 18.25
N VAL A 201 29.28 -23.52 18.60
CA VAL A 201 29.47 -24.75 19.42
C VAL A 201 30.34 -25.78 18.69
N PRO A 202 30.02 -26.22 17.45
CA PRO A 202 30.85 -27.20 16.74
C PRO A 202 32.23 -26.63 16.38
N ILE A 203 32.36 -25.36 16.06
CA ILE A 203 33.65 -24.72 15.76
C ILE A 203 34.54 -24.73 17.02
N TRP A 204 33.98 -24.41 18.18
CA TRP A 204 34.75 -24.43 19.43
C TRP A 204 35.19 -25.84 19.80
N GLY A 205 34.29 -26.83 19.64
CA GLY A 205 34.64 -28.24 19.83
C GLY A 205 35.76 -28.73 18.89
N ALA A 206 35.72 -28.32 17.63
CA ALA A 206 36.77 -28.66 16.65
C ALA A 206 38.10 -28.01 17.02
N ILE A 207 38.09 -26.73 17.46
CA ILE A 207 39.31 -26.04 17.89
C ILE A 207 39.93 -26.72 19.13
N ASP A 208 39.07 -27.11 20.08
CA ASP A 208 39.52 -27.76 21.32
C ASP A 208 40.12 -29.15 21.03
N MET A 209 39.51 -29.93 20.16
CA MET A 209 40.03 -31.21 19.69
C MET A 209 41.38 -31.06 18.99
N LEU A 210 41.55 -30.03 18.16
CA LEU A 210 42.85 -29.75 17.50
C LEU A 210 43.91 -29.31 18.49
N ARG A 211 43.56 -28.55 19.53
CA ARG A 211 44.45 -28.15 20.61
C ARG A 211 44.93 -29.36 21.45
N GLN A 212 43.99 -30.27 21.78
CA GLN A 212 44.31 -31.49 22.51
C GLN A 212 45.26 -32.43 21.72
N ARG A 213 45.02 -32.61 20.41
CA ARG A 213 45.91 -33.39 19.53
C ARG A 213 47.32 -32.81 19.46
N ARG A 214 47.47 -31.48 19.41
CA ARG A 214 48.81 -30.83 19.47
C ARG A 214 49.52 -31.02 20.79
N LYS A 215 48.83 -31.00 21.93
CA LYS A 215 49.41 -31.24 23.23
C LYS A 215 49.89 -32.69 23.40
N ASN A 216 49.08 -33.66 22.95
CA ASN A 216 49.46 -35.09 23.02
C ASN A 216 50.59 -35.48 22.07
N GLY A 217 50.72 -34.85 20.91
CA GLY A 217 51.82 -35.07 20.00
C GLY A 217 53.17 -34.51 20.46
N ASN A 218 53.17 -33.55 21.40
CA ASN A 218 54.39 -32.95 21.92
C ASN A 218 54.95 -33.69 23.18
N ASN A 219 54.09 -34.52 23.82
CA ASN A 219 54.52 -35.33 25.00
C ASN A 219 55.05 -36.73 24.64
N SER A 220 55.09 -37.08 23.34
CA SER A 220 55.60 -38.37 22.83
C SER A 220 56.96 -38.28 22.15
N LYS A 221 57.67 -37.19 22.36
CA LYS A 221 59.09 -37.01 22.02
C LYS A 221 59.89 -36.83 23.30
#